data_e7e71b39f0e946855838c5a862f2ae87
#
_entry.id   e7e71b39f0e946855838c5a862f2ae87
#
_cell.length_a   1.000
_cell.length_b   1.000
_cell.length_c   1.000
_cell.angle_alpha   90.00
_cell.angle_beta   90.00
_cell.angle_gamma   90.00
#
_symmetry.space_group_name_H-M   'P 1'
#
loop_
_entity.id
_entity.type
_entity.pdbx_description
1 polymer ?
#
loop_
_entity_poly.entity_id
_entity_poly.type
_entity_poly.pdbx_seq_one_letter_code
_entity_poly.pdbx_strand_id
1 'polypeptide(L)'
;PLNTILNEKKYKAELAFLGCGSEEKEILTGQKYYDTCFENIGINCICRDYEGYHEWHVWKKCLADFVPELFRWEEKTDDAVSEYENLSCGMLPVGEEQLLKQTLEEQILFFDPVYKQVIFATDKDGKPAGRYVDIRPGFLHTGEQSVEISLYAPGAETVEVDVFDCGKISLKKDAKQEGYWVGEVKEVEPGFHYVAFEVNGTRVINEQAPIGYGCFQTINYLEVPEREFHFHELKNVPHGQIHMNYYKSTQTKREKLCYVYTPADYNPAGGKRYPVLYLQHGGGENEIGWLHQGKIANIADGLIAEGKMQEMIIVMNTGYAFRSDGTSHPAV
;
A
#
# COMPACT_ATOMS: atom_id res chain seq x y z
N PRO A 1 29.27 -10.79 1.44
CA PRO A 1 28.80 -9.60 2.16
C PRO A 1 27.84 -9.95 3.30
N LEU A 2 26.77 -10.75 3.08
CA LEU A 2 25.84 -11.14 4.14
C LEU A 2 26.54 -11.93 5.26
N ASN A 3 27.37 -12.90 4.90
CA ASN A 3 28.16 -13.68 5.85
C ASN A 3 29.12 -12.83 6.71
N THR A 4 29.61 -11.71 6.19
CA THR A 4 30.50 -10.81 6.94
C THR A 4 29.71 -10.04 8.00
N ILE A 5 28.52 -9.57 7.66
CA ILE A 5 27.63 -8.81 8.59
C ILE A 5 27.10 -9.73 9.69
N LEU A 6 26.69 -10.94 9.34
CA LEU A 6 26.11 -11.91 10.30
C LEU A 6 27.17 -12.59 11.19
N ASN A 7 28.43 -12.69 10.75
CA ASN A 7 29.51 -13.22 11.54
C ASN A 7 30.14 -12.20 12.50
N GLU A 8 29.87 -10.93 12.39
CA GLU A 8 30.21 -9.95 13.39
C GLU A 8 29.33 -10.19 14.62
N LYS A 9 29.85 -10.80 15.67
CA LYS A 9 29.16 -11.21 16.93
C LYS A 9 28.34 -10.11 17.63
N LYS A 10 28.22 -8.94 17.03
CA LYS A 10 27.56 -7.77 17.60
C LYS A 10 26.04 -7.78 17.36
N TYR A 11 25.58 -8.47 16.32
CA TYR A 11 24.14 -8.56 15.96
C TYR A 11 23.81 -10.01 15.66
N LYS A 12 22.92 -10.61 16.44
CA LYS A 12 22.40 -11.95 16.21
C LYS A 12 20.97 -11.80 15.68
N ALA A 13 20.74 -12.17 14.43
CA ALA A 13 19.39 -12.38 13.94
C ALA A 13 18.85 -13.68 14.52
N GLU A 14 17.65 -13.68 15.06
CA GLU A 14 17.01 -14.87 15.64
C GLU A 14 16.05 -15.53 14.65
N LEU A 15 15.50 -14.75 13.72
CA LEU A 15 14.55 -15.16 12.72
C LEU A 15 14.86 -14.49 11.39
N ALA A 16 14.76 -15.24 10.30
CA ALA A 16 14.65 -14.74 8.94
C ALA A 16 13.29 -15.16 8.36
N PHE A 17 12.66 -14.30 7.62
CA PHE A 17 11.43 -14.61 6.87
C PHE A 17 11.63 -14.21 5.42
N LEU A 18 11.41 -15.15 4.52
CA LEU A 18 11.53 -14.94 3.08
C LEU A 18 10.18 -15.25 2.43
N GLY A 19 9.54 -14.22 1.91
CA GLY A 19 8.25 -14.34 1.21
C GLY A 19 8.34 -13.82 -0.22
N CYS A 20 7.69 -14.48 -1.16
CA CYS A 20 7.60 -14.04 -2.56
C CYS A 20 6.33 -14.56 -3.24
N GLY A 21 6.05 -14.04 -4.43
CA GLY A 21 5.00 -14.56 -5.29
C GLY A 21 5.39 -15.89 -5.97
N SER A 22 4.43 -16.78 -6.15
CA SER A 22 4.64 -18.09 -6.77
C SER A 22 5.06 -18.01 -8.25
N GLU A 23 4.74 -16.90 -8.89
CA GLU A 23 5.09 -16.62 -10.28
C GLU A 23 6.52 -16.04 -10.45
N GLU A 24 7.18 -15.65 -9.37
CA GLU A 24 8.52 -15.05 -9.33
C GLU A 24 9.63 -16.12 -9.32
N LYS A 25 9.79 -16.87 -10.40
CA LYS A 25 10.69 -18.04 -10.50
C LYS A 25 12.14 -17.78 -10.09
N GLU A 26 12.67 -16.61 -10.41
CA GLU A 26 14.05 -16.24 -10.06
C GLU A 26 14.17 -15.96 -8.55
N ILE A 27 13.19 -15.29 -7.96
CA ILE A 27 13.15 -14.99 -6.53
C ILE A 27 12.95 -16.27 -5.73
N LEU A 28 12.05 -17.16 -6.16
CA LEU A 28 11.85 -18.50 -5.58
C LEU A 28 13.15 -19.31 -5.55
N THR A 29 13.93 -19.24 -6.61
CA THR A 29 15.24 -19.91 -6.68
C THR A 29 16.22 -19.29 -5.70
N GLY A 30 16.24 -17.95 -5.61
CA GLY A 30 17.04 -17.21 -4.63
C GLY A 30 16.64 -17.51 -3.19
N GLN A 31 15.34 -17.62 -2.92
CA GLN A 31 14.80 -17.95 -1.59
C GLN A 31 15.38 -19.27 -1.06
N LYS A 32 15.38 -20.33 -1.87
CA LYS A 32 15.97 -21.65 -1.49
C LYS A 32 17.47 -21.55 -1.20
N TYR A 33 18.20 -20.74 -1.95
CA TYR A 33 19.62 -20.50 -1.69
C TYR A 33 19.83 -19.79 -0.36
N TYR A 34 19.08 -18.73 -0.07
CA TYR A 34 19.19 -17.98 1.17
C TYR A 34 18.74 -18.81 2.39
N ASP A 35 17.71 -19.63 2.26
CA ASP A 35 17.27 -20.57 3.28
C ASP A 35 18.43 -21.46 3.76
N THR A 36 19.10 -22.12 2.82
CA THR A 36 20.32 -22.91 3.11
C THR A 36 21.43 -22.05 3.75
N CYS A 37 21.60 -20.79 3.31
CA CYS A 37 22.59 -19.90 3.91
C CYS A 37 22.27 -19.59 5.38
N PHE A 38 21.00 -19.32 5.71
CA PHE A 38 20.56 -19.02 7.07
C PHE A 38 20.68 -20.27 7.98
N GLU A 39 20.27 -21.44 7.51
CA GLU A 39 20.44 -22.70 8.24
C GLU A 39 21.90 -22.97 8.60
N ASN A 40 22.81 -22.77 7.65
CA ASN A 40 24.25 -22.99 7.85
C ASN A 40 24.87 -22.09 8.93
N ILE A 41 24.26 -20.96 9.25
CA ILE A 41 24.71 -20.03 10.30
C ILE A 41 23.83 -20.08 11.56
N GLY A 42 22.88 -21.03 11.61
CA GLY A 42 22.04 -21.30 12.77
C GLY A 42 20.94 -20.25 13.00
N ILE A 43 20.47 -19.58 11.94
CA ILE A 43 19.32 -18.68 11.98
C ILE A 43 18.09 -19.46 11.51
N ASN A 44 17.01 -19.41 12.29
CA ASN A 44 15.72 -19.96 11.87
C ASN A 44 15.19 -19.16 10.68
N CYS A 45 14.93 -19.83 9.54
CA CYS A 45 14.39 -19.21 8.35
C CYS A 45 13.01 -19.77 8.03
N ILE A 46 12.03 -18.89 7.87
CA ILE A 46 10.69 -19.24 7.42
C ILE A 46 10.56 -18.81 5.97
N CYS A 47 10.31 -19.76 5.08
CA CYS A 47 10.08 -19.52 3.66
C CYS A 47 8.60 -19.68 3.34
N ARG A 48 8.01 -18.73 2.63
CA ARG A 48 6.64 -18.76 2.16
C ARG A 48 6.57 -18.28 0.70
N ASP A 49 5.73 -18.92 -0.08
CA ASP A 49 5.31 -18.46 -1.39
C ASP A 49 3.79 -18.24 -1.39
N TYR A 50 3.38 -17.20 -2.11
CA TYR A 50 2.00 -16.76 -2.20
C TYR A 50 1.60 -16.68 -3.65
N GLU A 51 0.34 -16.99 -3.97
CA GLU A 51 -0.16 -16.84 -5.33
C GLU A 51 -0.03 -15.40 -5.80
N GLY A 52 0.58 -15.20 -6.97
CA GLY A 52 0.81 -13.91 -7.61
C GLY A 52 2.26 -13.60 -7.94
N TYR A 53 2.49 -12.37 -8.38
CA TYR A 53 3.78 -11.84 -8.82
C TYR A 53 4.42 -10.91 -7.75
N HIS A 54 5.27 -9.98 -8.21
CA HIS A 54 5.96 -8.97 -7.38
C HIS A 54 5.05 -7.78 -7.10
N GLU A 55 4.05 -7.93 -6.24
CA GLU A 55 2.94 -7.00 -6.10
C GLU A 55 2.44 -6.86 -4.66
N TRP A 56 1.66 -5.80 -4.42
CA TRP A 56 1.22 -5.42 -3.09
C TRP A 56 0.36 -6.46 -2.38
N HIS A 57 -0.49 -7.21 -3.08
CA HIS A 57 -1.28 -8.24 -2.42
C HIS A 57 -0.42 -9.39 -1.87
N VAL A 58 0.65 -9.77 -2.59
CA VAL A 58 1.65 -10.74 -2.11
C VAL A 58 2.37 -10.19 -0.89
N TRP A 59 2.85 -8.94 -0.95
CA TRP A 59 3.60 -8.34 0.15
C TRP A 59 2.76 -8.12 1.40
N LYS A 60 1.48 -7.77 1.26
CA LYS A 60 0.55 -7.70 2.40
C LYS A 60 0.38 -9.06 3.07
N LYS A 61 0.26 -10.15 2.29
CA LYS A 61 0.19 -11.52 2.81
C LYS A 61 1.49 -11.91 3.53
N CYS A 62 2.64 -11.63 2.91
CA CYS A 62 3.94 -11.83 3.56
C CYS A 62 4.01 -11.13 4.93
N LEU A 63 3.58 -9.87 4.99
CA LEU A 63 3.62 -9.10 6.22
C LEU A 63 2.66 -9.65 7.27
N ALA A 64 1.43 -10.00 6.88
CA ALA A 64 0.42 -10.56 7.79
C ALA A 64 0.87 -11.89 8.42
N ASP A 65 1.65 -12.68 7.69
CA ASP A 65 2.23 -13.92 8.21
C ASP A 65 3.54 -13.69 9.00
N PHE A 66 4.28 -12.64 8.68
CA PHE A 66 5.56 -12.35 9.33
C PHE A 66 5.40 -11.69 10.71
N VAL A 67 4.52 -10.69 10.83
CA VAL A 67 4.41 -9.94 12.09
C VAL A 67 3.97 -10.78 13.29
N PRO A 68 3.14 -11.84 13.15
CA PRO A 68 2.85 -12.76 14.24
C PRO A 68 4.07 -13.56 14.74
N GLU A 69 5.11 -13.69 13.94
CA GLU A 69 6.34 -14.39 14.31
C GLU A 69 7.31 -13.51 15.13
N LEU A 70 7.06 -12.21 15.16
CA LEU A 70 7.93 -11.26 15.85
C LEU A 70 7.63 -11.18 17.35
N PHE A 71 8.68 -11.07 18.16
CA PHE A 71 8.58 -10.76 19.60
C PHE A 71 7.71 -11.71 20.44
N ARG A 72 7.73 -13.00 20.15
CA ARG A 72 6.90 -14.06 20.79
C ARG A 72 7.34 -14.50 22.17
N TRP A 73 8.04 -13.69 22.93
CA TRP A 73 8.55 -14.11 24.25
C TRP A 73 7.57 -14.00 25.41
N GLU A 74 6.33 -13.57 25.20
CA GLU A 74 5.30 -13.58 26.22
C GLU A 74 4.03 -14.22 25.65
N GLU A 75 3.55 -15.29 26.29
CA GLU A 75 2.21 -15.79 26.04
C GLU A 75 1.19 -14.74 26.53
N LYS A 76 0.41 -14.15 25.61
CA LYS A 76 -0.76 -13.38 26.02
C LYS A 76 -1.78 -14.33 26.63
N THR A 77 -2.16 -14.09 27.86
CA THR A 77 -3.30 -14.80 28.46
C THR A 77 -4.58 -14.36 27.76
N ASP A 78 -5.50 -15.31 27.56
CA ASP A 78 -6.78 -15.13 26.85
C ASP A 78 -7.68 -13.98 27.39
N ASP A 79 -7.34 -13.41 28.53
CA ASP A 79 -8.08 -12.33 29.19
C ASP A 79 -7.98 -10.96 28.46
N ALA A 80 -7.01 -10.79 27.54
CA ALA A 80 -6.82 -9.51 26.84
C ALA A 80 -7.84 -9.27 25.71
N VAL A 81 -8.47 -10.31 25.19
CA VAL A 81 -9.40 -10.22 24.05
C VAL A 81 -10.77 -9.63 24.46
N SER A 82 -11.18 -9.80 25.73
CA SER A 82 -12.50 -9.39 26.21
C SER A 82 -12.67 -7.88 26.45
N GLU A 83 -11.58 -7.13 26.61
CA GLU A 83 -11.66 -5.67 26.83
C GLU A 83 -11.93 -4.87 25.56
N TYR A 84 -11.67 -5.44 24.39
CA TYR A 84 -11.81 -4.73 23.11
C TYR A 84 -13.23 -4.70 22.55
N GLU A 85 -14.12 -5.57 23.02
CA GLU A 85 -15.51 -5.64 22.54
C GLU A 85 -16.36 -4.38 22.85
N ASN A 86 -15.91 -3.53 23.76
CA ASN A 86 -16.64 -2.35 24.21
C ASN A 86 -16.02 -1.00 23.82
N LEU A 87 -14.89 -0.99 23.09
CA LEU A 87 -14.26 0.25 22.67
C LEU A 87 -14.86 0.73 21.33
N SER A 88 -15.80 1.64 21.42
CA SER A 88 -16.32 2.34 20.25
C SER A 88 -15.27 3.33 19.75
N CYS A 89 -14.68 3.06 18.61
CA CYS A 89 -13.81 4.01 17.89
C CYS A 89 -14.62 5.04 17.06
N GLY A 90 -15.93 5.09 17.24
CA GLY A 90 -16.81 5.96 16.46
C GLY A 90 -17.14 5.44 15.05
N MET A 91 -16.68 4.25 14.72
CA MET A 91 -16.98 3.57 13.47
C MET A 91 -18.13 2.58 13.66
N LEU A 92 -18.89 2.31 12.60
CA LEU A 92 -19.88 1.24 12.62
C LEU A 92 -19.18 -0.12 12.73
N PRO A 93 -19.71 -1.05 13.57
CA PRO A 93 -19.19 -2.41 13.61
C PRO A 93 -19.28 -3.05 12.23
N VAL A 94 -18.15 -3.49 11.70
CA VAL A 94 -18.08 -4.20 10.43
C VAL A 94 -17.59 -5.60 10.70
N GLY A 95 -18.51 -6.55 10.77
CA GLY A 95 -18.18 -7.97 10.85
C GLY A 95 -17.79 -8.51 9.45
N GLU A 96 -17.11 -9.64 9.42
CA GLU A 96 -16.68 -10.29 8.17
C GLU A 96 -17.84 -10.53 7.19
N GLU A 97 -19.02 -11.00 7.68
CA GLU A 97 -20.21 -11.12 6.84
C GLU A 97 -20.70 -9.79 6.26
N GLN A 98 -20.46 -8.69 6.95
CA GLN A 98 -20.89 -7.35 6.53
C GLN A 98 -19.93 -6.79 5.49
N LEU A 99 -18.61 -7.04 5.62
CA LEU A 99 -17.61 -6.73 4.61
C LEU A 99 -17.94 -7.42 3.29
N LEU A 100 -18.33 -8.69 3.33
CA LEU A 100 -18.71 -9.45 2.14
C LEU A 100 -19.99 -8.93 1.45
N LYS A 101 -20.80 -8.14 2.15
CA LYS A 101 -22.04 -7.53 1.61
C LYS A 101 -21.86 -6.08 1.15
N GLN A 102 -20.71 -5.46 1.44
CA GLN A 102 -20.42 -4.11 0.98
C GLN A 102 -20.36 -4.05 -0.54
N THR A 103 -20.72 -2.92 -1.10
CA THR A 103 -20.48 -2.63 -2.53
C THR A 103 -18.99 -2.56 -2.81
N LEU A 104 -18.61 -2.66 -4.08
CA LEU A 104 -17.19 -2.59 -4.46
C LEU A 104 -16.58 -1.22 -4.08
N GLU A 105 -17.35 -0.14 -4.25
CA GLU A 105 -16.94 1.22 -3.90
C GLU A 105 -16.74 1.39 -2.40
N GLU A 106 -17.57 0.79 -1.56
CA GLU A 106 -17.44 0.85 -0.10
C GLU A 106 -16.20 0.11 0.42
N GLN A 107 -15.66 -0.81 -0.37
CA GLN A 107 -14.47 -1.57 -0.01
C GLN A 107 -13.15 -0.89 -0.42
N ILE A 108 -13.22 0.13 -1.29
CA ILE A 108 -12.04 0.88 -1.71
C ILE A 108 -11.74 1.94 -0.67
N LEU A 109 -10.56 1.87 -0.08
CA LEU A 109 -10.10 2.79 0.95
C LEU A 109 -9.21 3.88 0.37
N PHE A 110 -9.07 4.98 1.12
CA PHE A 110 -8.15 6.09 0.87
C PHE A 110 -8.41 6.93 -0.38
N PHE A 111 -9.59 6.80 -0.99
CA PHE A 111 -9.97 7.65 -2.11
C PHE A 111 -11.44 8.03 -2.07
N ASP A 112 -11.69 9.31 -1.85
CA ASP A 112 -13.01 9.92 -2.03
C ASP A 112 -13.03 10.66 -3.36
N PRO A 113 -13.74 10.17 -4.37
CA PRO A 113 -13.76 10.81 -5.68
C PRO A 113 -14.46 12.15 -5.61
N VAL A 114 -13.86 13.15 -6.21
CA VAL A 114 -14.47 14.47 -6.37
C VAL A 114 -15.17 14.51 -7.72
N TYR A 115 -16.49 14.53 -7.72
CA TYR A 115 -17.33 14.52 -8.93
C TYR A 115 -17.64 15.92 -9.47
N LYS A 116 -17.03 16.95 -8.91
CA LYS A 116 -17.17 18.34 -9.37
C LYS A 116 -15.81 19.02 -9.43
N GLN A 117 -15.58 19.72 -10.52
CA GLN A 117 -14.38 20.51 -10.73
C GLN A 117 -14.76 21.95 -11.04
N VAL A 118 -13.95 22.90 -10.57
CA VAL A 118 -14.04 24.29 -10.99
C VAL A 118 -13.24 24.48 -12.27
N ILE A 119 -13.91 24.82 -13.35
CA ILE A 119 -13.25 25.26 -14.57
C ILE A 119 -13.17 26.79 -14.57
N PHE A 120 -11.96 27.29 -14.57
CA PHE A 120 -11.71 28.72 -14.73
C PHE A 120 -11.73 29.04 -16.23
N ALA A 121 -12.65 29.92 -16.60
CA ALA A 121 -12.80 30.40 -17.96
C ALA A 121 -12.92 31.92 -17.95
N THR A 122 -12.90 32.55 -19.10
CA THR A 122 -13.31 33.95 -19.27
C THR A 122 -14.75 33.99 -19.78
N ASP A 123 -15.52 34.93 -19.28
CA ASP A 123 -16.85 35.21 -19.82
C ASP A 123 -16.74 35.92 -21.18
N LYS A 124 -17.92 36.22 -21.78
CA LYS A 124 -18.01 36.95 -23.06
C LYS A 124 -17.35 38.34 -23.04
N ASP A 125 -17.16 38.92 -21.86
CA ASP A 125 -16.55 40.23 -21.65
C ASP A 125 -15.08 40.14 -21.29
N GLY A 126 -14.50 38.92 -21.33
CA GLY A 126 -13.09 38.64 -21.02
C GLY A 126 -12.76 38.65 -19.53
N LYS A 127 -13.75 38.67 -18.64
CA LYS A 127 -13.54 38.62 -17.20
C LYS A 127 -13.41 37.18 -16.72
N PRO A 128 -12.55 36.91 -15.72
CA PRO A 128 -12.46 35.58 -15.12
C PRO A 128 -13.84 35.14 -14.60
N ALA A 129 -14.29 33.98 -15.03
CA ALA A 129 -15.49 33.32 -14.58
C ALA A 129 -15.19 31.86 -14.25
N GLY A 130 -15.55 31.43 -13.05
CA GLY A 130 -15.46 30.03 -12.65
C GLY A 130 -16.84 29.37 -12.73
N ARG A 131 -16.88 28.14 -13.19
CA ARG A 131 -18.09 27.33 -13.12
C ARG A 131 -17.75 25.94 -12.59
N TYR A 132 -18.68 25.37 -11.84
CA TYR A 132 -18.61 23.97 -11.47
C TYR A 132 -19.08 23.12 -12.65
N VAL A 133 -18.35 22.07 -12.94
CA VAL A 133 -18.74 21.04 -13.89
C VAL A 133 -18.75 19.70 -13.19
N ASP A 134 -19.72 18.87 -13.53
CA ASP A 134 -19.73 17.49 -13.08
C ASP A 134 -18.66 16.73 -13.85
N ILE A 135 -17.89 15.95 -13.12
CA ILE A 135 -16.84 15.12 -13.68
C ILE A 135 -17.17 13.66 -13.46
N ARG A 136 -16.56 12.80 -14.27
CA ARG A 136 -16.73 11.36 -14.18
C ARG A 136 -15.57 10.77 -13.36
N PRO A 137 -15.82 9.78 -12.47
CA PRO A 137 -14.76 9.07 -11.80
C PRO A 137 -13.83 8.40 -12.81
N GLY A 138 -12.54 8.38 -12.53
CA GLY A 138 -11.55 7.74 -13.39
C GLY A 138 -11.71 6.23 -13.47
N PHE A 139 -12.17 5.62 -12.36
CA PHE A 139 -12.51 4.21 -12.25
C PHE A 139 -13.92 4.04 -11.72
N LEU A 140 -14.67 3.11 -12.33
CA LEU A 140 -16.01 2.73 -11.89
C LEU A 140 -16.11 1.20 -11.97
N HIS A 141 -16.28 0.55 -10.83
CA HIS A 141 -16.49 -0.88 -10.77
C HIS A 141 -17.83 -1.25 -11.41
N THR A 142 -17.79 -2.05 -12.46
CA THR A 142 -18.97 -2.55 -13.19
C THR A 142 -19.30 -3.99 -12.81
N GLY A 143 -18.40 -4.64 -12.08
CA GLY A 143 -18.51 -5.99 -11.55
C GLY A 143 -17.35 -6.27 -10.59
N GLU A 144 -17.31 -7.44 -9.97
CA GLU A 144 -16.27 -7.79 -8.99
C GLU A 144 -14.86 -7.69 -9.57
N GLN A 145 -14.67 -8.08 -10.81
CA GLN A 145 -13.38 -8.05 -11.51
C GLN A 145 -13.47 -7.22 -12.81
N SER A 146 -14.41 -6.30 -12.90
CA SER A 146 -14.62 -5.46 -14.09
C SER A 146 -14.65 -4.00 -13.71
N VAL A 147 -13.85 -3.19 -14.39
CA VAL A 147 -13.70 -1.77 -14.11
C VAL A 147 -13.82 -0.97 -15.41
N GLU A 148 -14.76 -0.04 -15.44
CA GLU A 148 -14.78 1.00 -16.47
C GLU A 148 -13.75 2.06 -16.12
N ILE A 149 -12.90 2.38 -17.08
CA ILE A 149 -11.87 3.41 -16.96
C ILE A 149 -12.24 4.59 -17.82
N SER A 150 -12.15 5.80 -17.27
CA SER A 150 -12.41 7.02 -17.98
C SER A 150 -11.30 8.06 -17.80
N LEU A 151 -11.05 8.85 -18.84
CA LEU A 151 -10.12 9.98 -18.80
C LEU A 151 -10.68 11.15 -19.62
N TYR A 152 -10.62 12.36 -19.08
CA TYR A 152 -10.93 13.58 -19.82
C TYR A 152 -9.72 14.04 -20.61
N ALA A 153 -9.77 13.92 -21.94
CA ALA A 153 -8.71 14.29 -22.86
C ALA A 153 -9.29 14.77 -24.21
N PRO A 154 -9.95 15.95 -24.24
CA PRO A 154 -10.73 16.39 -25.40
C PRO A 154 -9.90 16.59 -26.68
N GLY A 155 -8.62 16.93 -26.54
CA GLY A 155 -7.72 17.13 -27.68
C GLY A 155 -6.89 15.90 -28.08
N ALA A 156 -7.16 14.75 -27.44
CA ALA A 156 -6.38 13.53 -27.70
C ALA A 156 -6.73 12.89 -29.07
N GLU A 157 -5.75 12.32 -29.70
CA GLU A 157 -5.89 11.42 -30.84
C GLU A 157 -5.94 9.97 -30.40
N THR A 158 -5.14 9.62 -29.36
CA THR A 158 -5.10 8.30 -28.76
C THR A 158 -5.05 8.40 -27.24
N VAL A 159 -5.72 7.48 -26.56
CA VAL A 159 -5.62 7.29 -25.13
C VAL A 159 -5.46 5.80 -24.84
N GLU A 160 -4.41 5.45 -24.15
CA GLU A 160 -4.11 4.09 -23.75
C GLU A 160 -3.96 4.01 -22.23
N VAL A 161 -4.33 2.88 -21.68
CA VAL A 161 -4.21 2.60 -20.26
C VAL A 161 -3.55 1.24 -20.08
N ASP A 162 -2.52 1.21 -19.26
CA ASP A 162 -1.85 -0.01 -18.85
C ASP A 162 -2.22 -0.27 -17.38
N VAL A 163 -3.01 -1.31 -17.14
CA VAL A 163 -3.27 -1.84 -15.80
C VAL A 163 -2.23 -2.92 -15.59
N PHE A 164 -1.29 -2.69 -14.70
CA PHE A 164 -0.15 -3.59 -14.47
C PHE A 164 -0.66 -4.98 -14.10
N ASP A 165 -0.04 -5.97 -14.68
CA ASP A 165 -0.37 -7.40 -14.58
C ASP A 165 -1.68 -7.82 -15.28
N CYS A 166 -2.51 -6.86 -15.72
CA CYS A 166 -3.76 -7.13 -16.45
C CYS A 166 -3.69 -6.74 -17.93
N GLY A 167 -2.68 -5.95 -18.32
CA GLY A 167 -2.40 -5.58 -19.70
C GLY A 167 -2.86 -4.19 -20.12
N LYS A 168 -2.57 -3.85 -21.36
CA LYS A 168 -2.79 -2.53 -21.95
C LYS A 168 -4.05 -2.51 -22.82
N ILE A 169 -4.89 -1.49 -22.65
CA ILE A 169 -6.08 -1.26 -23.45
C ILE A 169 -6.05 0.12 -24.10
N SER A 170 -6.69 0.25 -25.26
CA SER A 170 -6.97 1.54 -25.89
C SER A 170 -8.36 2.00 -25.55
N LEU A 171 -8.49 3.20 -24.99
CA LEU A 171 -9.79 3.81 -24.72
C LEU A 171 -10.41 4.36 -26.01
N LYS A 172 -11.72 4.52 -26.01
CA LYS A 172 -12.51 5.09 -27.12
C LYS A 172 -13.18 6.38 -26.66
N LYS A 173 -13.39 7.30 -27.59
CA LYS A 173 -14.17 8.52 -27.30
C LYS A 173 -15.56 8.14 -26.84
N ASP A 174 -15.97 8.72 -25.70
CA ASP A 174 -17.31 8.50 -25.18
C ASP A 174 -18.36 9.18 -26.08
N ALA A 175 -19.36 8.42 -26.51
CA ALA A 175 -20.45 8.93 -27.32
C ALA A 175 -21.44 9.80 -26.51
N LYS A 176 -21.46 9.70 -25.18
CA LYS A 176 -22.39 10.35 -24.28
C LYS A 176 -21.84 11.64 -23.68
N GLN A 177 -20.53 11.70 -23.46
CA GLN A 177 -19.89 12.82 -22.79
C GLN A 177 -18.65 13.28 -23.56
N GLU A 178 -18.80 14.43 -24.21
CA GLU A 178 -17.75 15.01 -25.05
C GLU A 178 -16.45 15.24 -24.26
N GLY A 179 -15.33 14.92 -24.87
CA GLY A 179 -13.99 15.07 -24.31
C GLY A 179 -13.54 13.90 -23.43
N TYR A 180 -14.44 12.99 -23.08
CA TYR A 180 -14.06 11.78 -22.34
C TYR A 180 -13.69 10.64 -23.29
N TRP A 181 -12.74 9.84 -22.78
CA TRP A 181 -12.35 8.57 -23.35
C TRP A 181 -12.66 7.48 -22.33
N VAL A 182 -13.20 6.37 -22.80
CA VAL A 182 -13.71 5.28 -21.95
C VAL A 182 -13.30 3.92 -22.48
N GLY A 183 -13.12 2.99 -21.58
CA GLY A 183 -12.90 1.58 -21.87
C GLY A 183 -13.19 0.74 -20.63
N GLU A 184 -13.30 -0.56 -20.82
CA GLU A 184 -13.54 -1.50 -19.73
C GLU A 184 -12.43 -2.54 -19.70
N VAL A 185 -11.87 -2.79 -18.52
CA VAL A 185 -11.00 -3.91 -18.24
C VAL A 185 -11.83 -4.96 -17.52
N LYS A 186 -11.67 -6.22 -17.91
CA LYS A 186 -12.37 -7.37 -17.34
C LYS A 186 -11.37 -8.38 -16.84
N GLU A 187 -11.84 -9.21 -15.92
CA GLU A 187 -11.00 -10.27 -15.33
C GLU A 187 -9.74 -9.71 -14.65
N VAL A 188 -9.90 -8.52 -14.04
CA VAL A 188 -8.83 -7.92 -13.23
C VAL A 188 -8.70 -8.75 -11.97
N GLU A 189 -7.49 -9.23 -11.72
CA GLU A 189 -7.20 -9.99 -10.50
C GLU A 189 -7.52 -9.16 -9.25
N PRO A 190 -8.06 -9.77 -8.18
CA PRO A 190 -8.24 -9.08 -6.91
C PRO A 190 -6.92 -8.55 -6.36
N GLY A 191 -6.93 -7.35 -5.83
CA GLY A 191 -5.74 -6.75 -5.24
C GLY A 191 -5.49 -5.33 -5.69
N PHE A 192 -4.24 -4.91 -5.56
CA PHE A 192 -3.75 -3.57 -5.87
C PHE A 192 -2.97 -3.58 -7.18
N HIS A 193 -3.36 -2.73 -8.13
CA HIS A 193 -2.71 -2.60 -9.43
C HIS A 193 -2.29 -1.17 -9.70
N TYR A 194 -1.05 -0.96 -10.13
CA TYR A 194 -0.67 0.33 -10.68
C TYR A 194 -1.31 0.53 -12.05
N VAL A 195 -1.68 1.77 -12.35
CA VAL A 195 -2.33 2.12 -13.61
C VAL A 195 -1.60 3.29 -14.26
N ALA A 196 -1.14 3.11 -15.47
CA ALA A 196 -0.48 4.15 -16.25
C ALA A 196 -1.41 4.60 -17.40
N PHE A 197 -1.64 5.91 -17.47
CA PHE A 197 -2.37 6.54 -18.56
C PHE A 197 -1.39 7.16 -19.55
N GLU A 198 -1.66 6.98 -20.85
CA GLU A 198 -0.91 7.60 -21.94
C GLU A 198 -1.85 8.32 -22.87
N VAL A 199 -1.59 9.61 -23.11
CA VAL A 199 -2.30 10.44 -24.08
C VAL A 199 -1.34 10.82 -25.21
N ASN A 200 -1.62 10.41 -26.43
CA ASN A 200 -0.74 10.63 -27.58
C ASN A 200 0.70 10.17 -27.32
N GLY A 201 0.88 9.05 -26.62
CA GLY A 201 2.19 8.50 -26.26
C GLY A 201 2.88 9.19 -25.07
N THR A 202 2.24 10.17 -24.41
CA THR A 202 2.80 10.84 -23.25
C THR A 202 2.08 10.37 -21.98
N ARG A 203 2.84 9.98 -20.94
CA ARG A 203 2.26 9.63 -19.63
C ARG A 203 1.60 10.83 -18.98
N VAL A 204 0.42 10.59 -18.44
CA VAL A 204 -0.37 11.57 -17.68
C VAL A 204 -0.90 10.95 -16.39
N ILE A 205 -1.24 11.79 -15.43
CA ILE A 205 -1.97 11.40 -14.23
C ILE A 205 -3.44 11.71 -14.44
N ASN A 206 -4.28 10.74 -14.14
CA ASN A 206 -5.72 10.93 -14.06
C ASN A 206 -6.07 11.43 -12.67
N GLU A 207 -6.41 12.71 -12.55
CA GLU A 207 -6.75 13.35 -11.27
C GLU A 207 -8.07 12.82 -10.67
N GLN A 208 -8.87 12.11 -11.47
CA GLN A 208 -10.14 11.54 -11.07
C GLN A 208 -10.05 10.05 -10.66
N ALA A 209 -8.83 9.56 -10.49
CA ALA A 209 -8.52 8.21 -10.04
C ALA A 209 -7.54 8.26 -8.87
N PRO A 210 -7.50 7.23 -8.02
CA PRO A 210 -6.55 7.15 -6.92
C PRO A 210 -5.11 7.37 -7.38
N ILE A 211 -4.34 8.13 -6.59
CA ILE A 211 -2.97 8.52 -6.88
C ILE A 211 -2.07 8.01 -5.76
N GLY A 212 -1.01 7.31 -6.12
CA GLY A 212 0.01 6.80 -5.21
C GLY A 212 1.41 7.11 -5.71
N TYR A 213 2.39 6.45 -5.12
CA TYR A 213 3.78 6.51 -5.52
C TYR A 213 4.31 5.08 -5.69
N GLY A 214 4.81 4.79 -6.88
CA GLY A 214 5.41 3.51 -7.22
C GLY A 214 6.19 3.62 -8.52
N CYS A 215 7.01 2.63 -8.84
CA CYS A 215 7.81 2.65 -10.05
C CYS A 215 8.66 3.95 -10.20
N PHE A 216 9.16 4.50 -9.07
CA PHE A 216 9.94 5.75 -8.96
C PHE A 216 9.18 7.03 -9.37
N GLN A 217 7.86 7.02 -9.37
CA GLN A 217 7.06 8.18 -9.80
C GLN A 217 5.68 8.22 -9.13
N THR A 218 5.04 9.36 -9.23
CA THR A 218 3.60 9.45 -8.98
C THR A 218 2.86 8.66 -10.06
N ILE A 219 1.92 7.84 -9.67
CA ILE A 219 1.19 6.93 -10.57
C ILE A 219 -0.22 6.70 -10.02
N ASN A 220 -1.20 6.50 -10.90
CA ASN A 220 -2.52 6.06 -10.49
C ASN A 220 -2.48 4.60 -10.04
N TYR A 221 -3.45 4.21 -9.22
CA TYR A 221 -3.66 2.81 -8.87
C TYR A 221 -5.14 2.46 -8.83
N LEU A 222 -5.42 1.18 -9.02
CA LEU A 222 -6.73 0.56 -8.94
C LEU A 222 -6.68 -0.50 -7.85
N GLU A 223 -7.69 -0.55 -7.00
CA GLU A 223 -7.92 -1.66 -6.08
C GLU A 223 -9.14 -2.46 -6.52
N VAL A 224 -8.97 -3.77 -6.61
CA VAL A 224 -10.06 -4.73 -6.81
C VAL A 224 -10.23 -5.49 -5.51
N PRO A 225 -11.43 -5.48 -4.88
CA PRO A 225 -11.63 -6.10 -3.58
C PRO A 225 -11.31 -7.58 -3.56
N GLU A 226 -10.55 -7.99 -2.55
CA GLU A 226 -10.22 -9.39 -2.28
C GLU A 226 -11.29 -9.98 -1.34
N ARG A 227 -12.01 -11.02 -1.79
CA ARG A 227 -13.05 -11.65 -1.00
C ARG A 227 -12.54 -12.67 0.01
N GLU A 228 -11.34 -13.19 -0.19
CA GLU A 228 -10.76 -14.25 0.65
C GLU A 228 -9.89 -13.71 1.78
N PHE A 229 -9.38 -12.49 1.66
CA PHE A 229 -8.41 -11.91 2.58
C PHE A 229 -8.89 -10.59 3.14
N HIS A 230 -9.30 -10.59 4.41
CA HIS A 230 -9.86 -9.42 5.10
C HIS A 230 -8.91 -8.82 6.15
N PHE A 231 -7.68 -9.30 6.24
CA PHE A 231 -6.74 -8.83 7.25
C PHE A 231 -6.32 -7.36 7.08
N HIS A 232 -6.40 -6.82 5.87
CA HIS A 232 -6.06 -5.44 5.54
C HIS A 232 -7.28 -4.50 5.47
N GLU A 233 -8.49 -5.03 5.71
CA GLU A 233 -9.69 -4.23 5.74
C GLU A 233 -9.81 -3.46 7.05
N LEU A 234 -10.56 -2.36 7.01
CA LEU A 234 -10.87 -1.57 8.20
C LEU A 234 -11.86 -2.32 9.08
N LYS A 235 -11.43 -2.74 10.27
CA LYS A 235 -12.24 -3.47 11.24
C LYS A 235 -12.68 -2.55 12.37
N ASN A 236 -13.79 -2.88 13.03
CA ASN A 236 -14.23 -2.17 14.25
C ASN A 236 -13.45 -2.68 15.47
N VAL A 237 -12.21 -2.24 15.59
CA VAL A 237 -11.28 -2.56 16.67
C VAL A 237 -10.62 -1.25 17.14
N PRO A 238 -9.93 -1.22 18.28
CA PRO A 238 -9.13 -0.06 18.64
C PRO A 238 -8.07 0.23 17.59
N HIS A 239 -8.02 1.49 17.12
CA HIS A 239 -7.10 1.91 16.08
C HIS A 239 -5.87 2.59 16.66
N GLY A 240 -4.72 2.21 16.15
CA GLY A 240 -3.47 2.92 16.37
C GLY A 240 -3.45 4.29 15.68
N GLN A 241 -2.36 5.01 15.83
CA GLN A 241 -2.18 6.33 15.26
C GLN A 241 -0.98 6.35 14.31
N ILE A 242 -1.12 7.13 13.25
CA ILE A 242 -0.01 7.41 12.32
C ILE A 242 0.51 8.82 12.60
N HIS A 243 1.79 8.88 12.95
CA HIS A 243 2.50 10.13 13.18
C HIS A 243 3.41 10.43 11.99
N MET A 244 3.29 11.62 11.44
CA MET A 244 4.19 12.15 10.42
C MET A 244 5.32 12.92 11.11
N ASN A 245 6.56 12.45 10.98
CA ASN A 245 7.70 13.01 11.68
C ASN A 245 8.79 13.47 10.71
N TYR A 246 9.22 14.71 10.87
CA TYR A 246 10.37 15.23 10.17
C TYR A 246 11.62 15.09 11.03
N TYR A 247 12.73 14.70 10.44
CA TYR A 247 13.99 14.58 11.13
C TYR A 247 15.16 14.96 10.22
N LYS A 248 16.25 15.40 10.85
CA LYS A 248 17.49 15.67 10.12
C LYS A 248 18.37 14.44 10.16
N SER A 249 18.57 13.82 8.99
CA SER A 249 19.48 12.68 8.87
C SER A 249 20.92 13.09 9.11
N THR A 250 21.58 12.42 10.05
CA THR A 250 23.01 12.64 10.30
C THR A 250 23.90 12.07 9.19
N GLN A 251 23.39 11.10 8.42
CA GLN A 251 24.11 10.49 7.31
C GLN A 251 24.00 11.32 6.02
N THR A 252 22.77 11.64 5.60
CA THR A 252 22.53 12.37 4.35
C THR A 252 22.62 13.89 4.51
N LYS A 253 22.63 14.40 5.75
CA LYS A 253 22.60 15.84 6.11
C LYS A 253 21.35 16.57 5.59
N ARG A 254 20.31 15.83 5.18
CA ARG A 254 19.05 16.35 4.66
C ARG A 254 17.93 16.16 5.68
N GLU A 255 16.91 16.98 5.58
CA GLU A 255 15.64 16.75 6.23
C GLU A 255 14.93 15.61 5.53
N LYS A 256 14.36 14.71 6.31
CA LYS A 256 13.62 13.54 5.86
C LYS A 256 12.31 13.43 6.62
N LEU A 257 11.38 12.72 6.01
CA LEU A 257 10.10 12.36 6.57
C LEU A 257 10.10 10.87 6.89
N CYS A 258 9.47 10.51 8.00
CA CYS A 258 9.07 9.12 8.28
C CYS A 258 7.66 9.11 8.86
N TYR A 259 6.96 8.01 8.62
CA TYR A 259 5.70 7.72 9.27
C TYR A 259 5.92 6.69 10.38
N VAL A 260 5.24 6.90 11.50
CA VAL A 260 5.35 6.04 12.67
C VAL A 260 3.95 5.62 13.10
N TYR A 261 3.69 4.32 13.04
CA TYR A 261 2.50 3.75 13.66
C TYR A 261 2.77 3.49 15.14
N THR A 262 1.82 3.84 15.97
CA THR A 262 1.77 3.49 17.40
C THR A 262 0.45 2.77 17.69
N PRO A 263 0.45 1.68 18.49
CA PRO A 263 -0.79 0.97 18.81
C PRO A 263 -1.78 1.81 19.60
N ALA A 264 -3.05 1.38 19.66
CA ALA A 264 -4.15 2.16 20.22
C ALA A 264 -3.94 2.59 21.67
N ASP A 265 -3.30 1.77 22.51
CA ASP A 265 -3.02 2.04 23.91
C ASP A 265 -1.65 2.73 24.15
N TYR A 266 -0.97 3.17 23.10
CA TYR A 266 0.32 3.81 23.22
C TYR A 266 0.26 5.06 24.12
N ASN A 267 1.03 5.00 25.21
CA ASN A 267 1.16 6.14 26.11
C ASN A 267 2.64 6.44 26.37
N PRO A 268 3.18 7.53 25.81
CA PRO A 268 4.60 7.88 25.98
C PRO A 268 5.00 8.16 27.44
N ALA A 269 4.03 8.52 28.30
CA ALA A 269 4.26 8.74 29.74
C ALA A 269 4.03 7.47 30.59
N GLY A 270 3.53 6.38 30.00
CA GLY A 270 3.07 5.20 30.73
C GLY A 270 4.16 4.23 31.19
N GLY A 271 5.41 4.42 30.83
CA GLY A 271 6.52 3.55 31.21
C GLY A 271 6.56 2.19 30.50
N LYS A 272 5.52 1.76 29.79
CA LYS A 272 5.54 0.57 28.93
C LYS A 272 6.51 0.77 27.79
N ARG A 273 7.32 -0.24 27.52
CA ARG A 273 8.25 -0.25 26.37
C ARG A 273 7.67 -1.10 25.27
N TYR A 274 7.71 -0.60 24.07
CA TYR A 274 7.25 -1.30 22.87
C TYR A 274 8.45 -1.72 22.03
N PRO A 275 8.45 -2.92 21.46
CA PRO A 275 9.39 -3.29 20.41
C PRO A 275 9.18 -2.39 19.19
N VAL A 276 10.20 -2.29 18.33
CA VAL A 276 10.16 -1.43 17.16
C VAL A 276 10.43 -2.25 15.90
N LEU A 277 9.50 -2.20 14.96
CA LEU A 277 9.68 -2.72 13.61
C LEU A 277 10.07 -1.56 12.68
N TYR A 278 11.19 -1.68 11.99
CA TYR A 278 11.55 -0.80 10.89
C TYR A 278 11.09 -1.46 9.59
N LEU A 279 10.06 -0.90 8.98
CA LEU A 279 9.42 -1.43 7.79
C LEU A 279 9.87 -0.63 6.56
N GLN A 280 10.72 -1.25 5.76
CA GLN A 280 11.29 -0.66 4.56
C GLN A 280 10.39 -0.91 3.36
N HIS A 281 10.19 0.10 2.52
CA HIS A 281 9.50 -0.02 1.24
C HIS A 281 10.35 -0.77 0.19
N GLY A 282 9.71 -1.22 -0.90
CA GLY A 282 10.35 -1.87 -2.04
C GLY A 282 11.05 -0.90 -3.00
N GLY A 283 11.73 -1.45 -4.00
CA GLY A 283 12.32 -0.66 -5.09
C GLY A 283 11.25 0.12 -5.85
N GLY A 284 11.46 1.42 -6.04
CA GLY A 284 10.48 2.27 -6.73
C GLY A 284 9.39 2.87 -5.85
N GLU A 285 9.31 2.45 -4.59
CA GLU A 285 8.36 2.96 -3.60
C GLU A 285 8.98 4.08 -2.74
N ASN A 286 8.26 4.57 -1.75
CA ASN A 286 8.74 5.53 -0.76
C ASN A 286 8.11 5.27 0.62
N GLU A 287 8.32 6.16 1.56
CA GLU A 287 7.86 6.04 2.96
C GLU A 287 6.34 5.93 3.14
N ILE A 288 5.54 6.28 2.13
CA ILE A 288 4.07 6.13 2.19
C ILE A 288 3.58 4.77 1.66
N GLY A 289 4.42 3.99 0.99
CA GLY A 289 3.99 2.76 0.33
C GLY A 289 3.30 1.79 1.28
N TRP A 290 3.92 1.45 2.39
CA TRP A 290 3.30 0.58 3.39
C TRP A 290 2.08 1.18 4.09
N LEU A 291 2.01 2.52 4.17
CA LEU A 291 0.86 3.19 4.76
C LEU A 291 -0.36 3.14 3.84
N HIS A 292 -0.20 3.51 2.57
CA HIS A 292 -1.31 3.62 1.61
C HIS A 292 -1.58 2.30 0.91
N GLN A 293 -0.64 1.80 0.12
CA GLN A 293 -0.81 0.59 -0.67
C GLN A 293 -0.81 -0.66 0.23
N GLY A 294 0.09 -0.69 1.23
CA GLY A 294 0.25 -1.78 2.16
C GLY A 294 -0.79 -1.84 3.28
N LYS A 295 -1.48 -0.72 3.58
CA LYS A 295 -2.51 -0.62 4.64
C LYS A 295 -2.05 -1.14 6.00
N ILE A 296 -0.79 -0.87 6.36
CA ILE A 296 -0.14 -1.42 7.55
C ILE A 296 -0.91 -1.13 8.85
N ALA A 297 -1.55 0.04 8.96
CA ALA A 297 -2.32 0.38 10.16
C ALA A 297 -3.50 -0.59 10.35
N ASN A 298 -4.27 -0.85 9.30
CA ASN A 298 -5.39 -1.78 9.35
C ASN A 298 -4.93 -3.21 9.68
N ILE A 299 -3.82 -3.63 9.06
CA ILE A 299 -3.23 -4.96 9.32
C ILE A 299 -2.81 -5.07 10.79
N ALA A 300 -2.07 -4.08 11.29
CA ALA A 300 -1.58 -4.08 12.67
C ALA A 300 -2.74 -4.07 13.69
N ASP A 301 -3.70 -3.15 13.51
CA ASP A 301 -4.86 -3.03 14.38
C ASP A 301 -5.66 -4.35 14.44
N GLY A 302 -5.94 -4.94 13.27
CA GLY A 302 -6.66 -6.20 13.19
C GLY A 302 -5.91 -7.36 13.86
N LEU A 303 -4.63 -7.53 13.58
CA LEU A 303 -3.83 -8.61 14.15
C LEU A 303 -3.55 -8.43 15.65
N ILE A 304 -3.42 -7.19 16.13
CA ILE A 304 -3.30 -6.90 17.57
C ILE A 304 -4.61 -7.27 18.28
N ALA A 305 -5.75 -6.85 17.75
CA ALA A 305 -7.06 -7.16 18.31
C ALA A 305 -7.35 -8.67 18.34
N GLU A 306 -6.90 -9.40 17.32
CA GLU A 306 -6.98 -10.87 17.26
C GLU A 306 -5.96 -11.59 18.16
N GLY A 307 -5.09 -10.87 18.86
CA GLY A 307 -4.03 -11.43 19.68
C GLY A 307 -2.91 -12.15 18.90
N LYS A 308 -2.90 -11.99 17.58
CA LYS A 308 -1.90 -12.60 16.69
C LYS A 308 -0.59 -11.81 16.59
N MET A 309 -0.63 -10.52 16.86
CA MET A 309 0.52 -9.62 16.81
C MET A 309 0.67 -8.92 18.15
N GLN A 310 1.91 -8.81 18.62
CA GLN A 310 2.21 -7.97 19.79
C GLN A 310 2.15 -6.50 19.41
N GLU A 311 1.74 -5.67 20.36
CA GLU A 311 1.80 -4.23 20.23
C GLU A 311 3.23 -3.77 20.02
N MET A 312 3.46 -3.05 18.93
CA MET A 312 4.78 -2.54 18.58
C MET A 312 4.68 -1.18 17.89
N ILE A 313 5.76 -0.45 17.89
CA ILE A 313 5.92 0.76 17.09
C ILE A 313 6.43 0.34 15.71
N ILE A 314 5.83 0.86 14.64
CA ILE A 314 6.28 0.56 13.28
C ILE A 314 6.79 1.86 12.64
N VAL A 315 8.03 1.86 12.19
CA VAL A 315 8.67 3.02 11.56
C VAL A 315 8.84 2.78 10.07
N MET A 316 8.24 3.62 9.26
CA MET A 316 8.31 3.60 7.81
C MET A 316 9.06 4.86 7.34
N ASN A 317 10.21 4.68 6.75
CA ASN A 317 11.01 5.77 6.22
C ASN A 317 11.49 5.47 4.81
N THR A 318 11.91 6.52 4.09
CA THR A 318 12.52 6.29 2.78
C THR A 318 13.91 5.66 2.92
N GLY A 319 14.14 4.56 2.20
CA GLY A 319 15.43 3.88 2.12
C GLY A 319 16.43 4.59 1.21
N TYR A 320 16.00 5.55 0.42
CA TYR A 320 16.87 6.22 -0.54
C TYR A 320 17.82 7.20 0.14
N ALA A 321 19.10 7.06 -0.16
CA ALA A 321 20.16 7.97 0.27
C ALA A 321 20.86 8.54 -0.97
N PHE A 322 20.66 9.84 -1.21
CA PHE A 322 21.33 10.56 -2.29
C PHE A 322 22.49 11.37 -1.74
N ARG A 323 23.56 11.50 -2.51
CA ARG A 323 24.67 12.42 -2.24
C ARG A 323 24.22 13.87 -2.41
N SER A 324 25.03 14.80 -1.96
CA SER A 324 24.75 16.24 -2.08
C SER A 324 24.62 16.70 -3.56
N ASP A 325 25.29 16.03 -4.48
CA ASP A 325 25.20 16.24 -5.92
C ASP A 325 23.96 15.62 -6.59
N GLY A 326 23.08 14.95 -5.82
CA GLY A 326 21.88 14.28 -6.31
C GLY A 326 22.10 12.88 -6.83
N THR A 327 23.33 12.37 -6.88
CA THR A 327 23.60 11.00 -7.30
C THR A 327 23.25 10.00 -6.22
N SER A 328 22.72 8.83 -6.60
CA SER A 328 22.46 7.74 -5.68
C SER A 328 23.77 7.06 -5.27
N HIS A 329 23.79 6.46 -4.09
CA HIS A 329 24.89 5.58 -3.70
C HIS A 329 24.80 4.28 -4.51
N PRO A 330 25.90 3.79 -5.12
CA PRO A 330 25.86 2.58 -5.96
C PRO A 330 25.59 1.27 -5.19
N ALA A 331 25.40 1.32 -3.88
CA ALA A 331 25.13 0.17 -3.02
C ALA A 331 23.68 0.13 -2.52
N VAL A 332 22.78 0.85 -3.15
CA VAL A 332 21.34 0.80 -2.85
C VAL A 332 20.62 0.11 -3.99
#